data_a44c85f90c84b103f126a600116b6cc9
#
_entry.id   a44c85f90c84b103f126a600116b6cc9
#
_cell.length_a   1.000
_cell.length_b   1.000
_cell.length_c   1.000
_cell.angle_alpha   90.00
_cell.angle_beta   90.00
_cell.angle_gamma   90.00
#
_symmetry.space_group_name_H-M   'P 1'
#
loop_
_entity.id
_entity.type
_entity.pdbx_description
1 polymer ?
#
loop_
_entity_poly.entity_id
_entity_poly.type
_entity_poly.pdbx_seq_one_letter_code
_entity_poly.pdbx_strand_id
1 'polypeptide(L)'
;MQNMIPEVNTVPVAQYLRFGPPEVLCVTETSAPVAGPHDLVVNVTAISVNRIDTDARAGRNKFLTGRRLPQFTGLDFSGEVVGIGPQVHGFDIGQRVWGFLGTDQLGKRGTAAGRIAVDADLVAPAPASLDLAELAALPLVGITAWQALEKLGVGSGSRLLIVGGAGGVGSVAVQVARARGAFVDTISSVRHDELLRQLGAESRFDPEPAAWSTLTGRYQAVLDTTGNNLWQLRRLVAPSGRLLTISPAGIPVSFLTKILPGPTIIFMSVQPSRTGLVTLADLVEAGQLNPIIRARFPLAELPRAHALVETGHGEGKVIVDIS
;
A
#
# COMPACT_ATOMS: atom_id res chain seq x y z
N MET A 1 -46.92 -25.22 8.35
CA MET A 1 -45.66 -25.03 7.62
C MET A 1 -45.34 -23.54 7.64
N GLN A 2 -44.55 -23.07 8.59
CA GLN A 2 -44.04 -21.71 8.59
C GLN A 2 -42.98 -21.62 7.49
N ASN A 3 -43.23 -20.76 6.48
CA ASN A 3 -42.22 -20.39 5.51
C ASN A 3 -41.09 -19.64 6.28
N MET A 4 -40.03 -20.34 6.67
CA MET A 4 -38.79 -19.74 7.06
C MET A 4 -38.20 -19.07 5.79
N ILE A 5 -38.37 -17.76 5.67
CA ILE A 5 -37.59 -16.97 4.76
C ILE A 5 -36.15 -17.15 5.22
N PRO A 6 -35.21 -17.64 4.38
CA PRO A 6 -33.83 -17.78 4.81
C PRO A 6 -33.34 -16.38 5.21
N GLU A 7 -32.81 -16.24 6.44
CA GLU A 7 -32.13 -15.02 6.86
C GLU A 7 -31.05 -14.72 5.82
N VAL A 8 -31.24 -13.64 5.07
CA VAL A 8 -30.23 -13.16 4.14
C VAL A 8 -29.07 -12.68 4.99
N ASN A 9 -28.01 -13.49 5.04
CA ASN A 9 -26.80 -13.13 5.77
C ASN A 9 -26.17 -11.91 5.06
N THR A 10 -26.45 -10.70 5.58
CA THR A 10 -25.93 -9.44 5.03
C THR A 10 -24.66 -9.02 5.77
N VAL A 11 -23.85 -8.23 5.09
CA VAL A 11 -22.62 -7.65 5.61
C VAL A 11 -22.49 -6.19 5.18
N PRO A 12 -21.92 -5.32 6.01
CA PRO A 12 -21.67 -3.94 5.63
C PRO A 12 -20.66 -3.85 4.50
N VAL A 13 -20.85 -2.89 3.59
CA VAL A 13 -19.91 -2.56 2.52
C VAL A 13 -19.87 -1.04 2.30
N ALA A 14 -18.68 -0.50 2.18
CA ALA A 14 -18.48 0.90 1.84
C ALA A 14 -18.45 1.10 0.33
N GLN A 15 -19.24 2.05 -0.16
CA GLN A 15 -19.34 2.40 -1.58
C GLN A 15 -19.57 3.89 -1.77
N TYR A 16 -19.49 4.34 -3.01
CA TYR A 16 -19.90 5.68 -3.42
C TYR A 16 -20.70 5.65 -4.72
N LEU A 17 -21.78 6.47 -4.74
CA LEU A 17 -22.76 6.56 -5.85
C LEU A 17 -22.46 7.71 -6.79
N ARG A 18 -21.47 8.53 -6.48
CA ARG A 18 -20.95 9.64 -7.28
C ARG A 18 -19.50 9.91 -6.91
N PHE A 19 -18.73 10.41 -7.84
CA PHE A 19 -17.38 10.93 -7.55
C PHE A 19 -17.49 12.26 -6.79
N GLY A 20 -16.57 12.52 -5.87
CA GLY A 20 -16.60 13.75 -5.10
C GLY A 20 -15.71 13.74 -3.87
N PRO A 21 -15.99 14.60 -2.88
CA PRO A 21 -15.25 14.69 -1.62
C PRO A 21 -15.54 13.47 -0.70
N PRO A 22 -14.85 13.32 0.44
CA PRO A 22 -14.97 12.13 1.32
C PRO A 22 -16.40 11.77 1.72
N GLU A 23 -17.28 12.73 1.87
CA GLU A 23 -18.68 12.59 2.29
C GLU A 23 -19.57 11.84 1.28
N VAL A 24 -19.07 11.54 0.07
CA VAL A 24 -19.81 10.70 -0.89
C VAL A 24 -19.75 9.21 -0.53
N LEU A 25 -18.84 8.82 0.37
CA LEU A 25 -18.76 7.45 0.89
C LEU A 25 -19.96 7.17 1.80
N CYS A 26 -20.57 6.02 1.59
CA CYS A 26 -21.63 5.51 2.45
C CYS A 26 -21.41 4.03 2.73
N VAL A 27 -21.86 3.58 3.89
CA VAL A 27 -21.90 2.16 4.26
C VAL A 27 -23.33 1.67 4.04
N THR A 28 -23.45 0.56 3.35
CA THR A 28 -24.73 -0.11 3.05
C THR A 28 -24.62 -1.59 3.34
N GLU A 29 -25.73 -2.30 3.41
CA GLU A 29 -25.77 -3.74 3.54
C GLU A 29 -25.81 -4.42 2.16
N THR A 30 -25.10 -5.52 2.03
CA THR A 30 -25.12 -6.38 0.85
C THR A 30 -25.16 -7.85 1.27
N SER A 31 -25.59 -8.75 0.40
CA SER A 31 -25.50 -10.20 0.66
C SER A 31 -24.05 -10.60 0.87
N ALA A 32 -23.81 -11.41 1.89
CA ALA A 32 -22.48 -11.97 2.15
C ALA A 32 -21.98 -12.73 0.90
N PRO A 33 -20.71 -12.58 0.53
CA PRO A 33 -20.16 -13.26 -0.63
C PRO A 33 -20.03 -14.77 -0.38
N VAL A 34 -20.14 -15.55 -1.47
CA VAL A 34 -19.88 -17.00 -1.49
C VAL A 34 -18.56 -17.24 -2.20
N ALA A 35 -17.77 -18.20 -1.72
CA ALA A 35 -16.51 -18.56 -2.35
C ALA A 35 -16.73 -19.12 -3.77
N GLY A 36 -16.09 -18.52 -4.75
CA GLY A 36 -15.88 -19.13 -6.06
C GLY A 36 -14.88 -20.29 -5.97
N PRO A 37 -14.67 -21.04 -7.07
CA PRO A 37 -13.79 -22.22 -7.04
C PRO A 37 -12.38 -21.97 -6.49
N HIS A 38 -11.79 -20.83 -6.78
CA HIS A 38 -10.43 -20.43 -6.37
C HIS A 38 -10.42 -19.37 -5.27
N ASP A 39 -11.59 -19.01 -4.69
CA ASP A 39 -11.69 -17.93 -3.74
C ASP A 39 -11.62 -18.41 -2.28
N LEU A 40 -11.09 -17.55 -1.45
CA LEU A 40 -11.34 -17.52 -0.01
C LEU A 40 -12.47 -16.53 0.29
N VAL A 41 -13.34 -16.83 1.24
CA VAL A 41 -14.17 -15.83 1.91
C VAL A 41 -13.46 -15.43 3.19
N VAL A 42 -13.17 -14.15 3.32
CA VAL A 42 -12.46 -13.58 4.48
C VAL A 42 -13.41 -12.66 5.24
N ASN A 43 -13.52 -12.87 6.54
CA ASN A 43 -14.09 -11.91 7.48
C ASN A 43 -13.04 -10.82 7.72
N VAL A 44 -13.28 -9.60 7.23
CA VAL A 44 -12.30 -8.53 7.27
C VAL A 44 -12.25 -7.92 8.67
N THR A 45 -11.08 -7.92 9.28
CA THR A 45 -10.84 -7.26 10.57
C THR A 45 -10.56 -5.78 10.37
N ALA A 46 -9.66 -5.46 9.45
CA ALA A 46 -9.30 -4.09 9.13
C ALA A 46 -8.78 -3.95 7.70
N ILE A 47 -8.80 -2.71 7.23
CA ILE A 47 -8.21 -2.26 5.96
C ILE A 47 -7.30 -1.08 6.20
N SER A 48 -6.50 -0.70 5.19
CA SER A 48 -5.85 0.60 5.20
C SER A 48 -6.34 1.50 4.07
N VAL A 49 -6.38 2.81 4.33
CA VAL A 49 -6.69 3.80 3.30
C VAL A 49 -5.42 4.22 2.58
N ASN A 50 -5.44 4.16 1.26
CA ASN A 50 -4.33 4.51 0.38
C ASN A 50 -4.66 5.77 -0.44
N ARG A 51 -3.64 6.50 -0.88
CA ARG A 51 -3.83 7.67 -1.74
C ARG A 51 -4.61 7.33 -3.01
N ILE A 52 -4.38 6.15 -3.58
CA ILE A 52 -5.07 5.70 -4.79
C ILE A 52 -6.58 5.51 -4.56
N ASP A 53 -7.00 5.10 -3.35
CA ASP A 53 -8.42 4.99 -2.96
C ASP A 53 -9.08 6.36 -2.95
N THR A 54 -8.41 7.36 -2.35
CA THR A 54 -8.92 8.74 -2.29
C THR A 54 -9.01 9.37 -3.68
N ASP A 55 -8.02 9.11 -4.55
CA ASP A 55 -7.99 9.59 -5.92
C ASP A 55 -9.07 8.93 -6.79
N ALA A 56 -9.36 7.64 -6.58
CA ALA A 56 -10.45 6.94 -7.25
C ALA A 56 -11.80 7.53 -6.87
N ARG A 57 -12.09 7.64 -5.56
CA ARG A 57 -13.31 8.21 -5.03
C ARG A 57 -13.52 9.66 -5.51
N ALA A 58 -12.46 10.46 -5.56
CA ALA A 58 -12.51 11.84 -6.07
C ALA A 58 -12.69 11.92 -7.61
N GLY A 59 -12.58 10.78 -8.31
CA GLY A 59 -12.70 10.70 -9.76
C GLY A 59 -11.46 11.12 -10.54
N ARG A 60 -10.31 11.25 -9.87
CA ARG A 60 -9.02 11.56 -10.52
C ARG A 60 -8.48 10.40 -11.36
N ASN A 61 -8.86 9.16 -11.02
CA ASN A 61 -8.41 7.92 -11.66
C ASN A 61 -9.50 7.23 -12.52
N LYS A 62 -10.46 7.97 -13.08
CA LYS A 62 -11.56 7.41 -13.91
C LYS A 62 -11.08 6.59 -15.11
N PHE A 63 -9.87 6.81 -15.58
CA PHE A 63 -9.28 6.02 -16.66
C PHE A 63 -8.92 4.59 -16.19
N LEU A 64 -8.69 4.37 -14.88
CA LEU A 64 -8.45 3.05 -14.27
C LEU A 64 -9.75 2.42 -13.76
N THR A 65 -10.56 3.20 -13.05
CA THR A 65 -11.77 2.70 -12.37
C THR A 65 -12.98 2.60 -13.29
N GLY A 66 -12.97 3.29 -14.44
CA GLY A 66 -14.16 3.53 -15.25
C GLY A 66 -15.06 4.59 -14.65
N ARG A 67 -16.24 4.75 -15.26
CA ARG A 67 -17.25 5.75 -14.86
C ARG A 67 -18.53 5.13 -14.28
N ARG A 68 -18.63 3.79 -14.32
CA ARG A 68 -19.81 3.07 -13.83
C ARG A 68 -19.84 3.14 -12.31
N LEU A 69 -21.00 3.41 -11.75
CA LEU A 69 -21.30 3.48 -10.31
C LEU A 69 -22.38 2.44 -9.97
N PRO A 70 -22.47 1.94 -8.73
CA PRO A 70 -21.58 2.28 -7.60
C PRO A 70 -20.15 1.80 -7.79
N GLN A 71 -19.22 2.45 -7.08
CA GLN A 71 -17.85 1.97 -6.94
C GLN A 71 -17.53 1.73 -5.47
N PHE A 72 -16.55 0.85 -5.23
CA PHE A 72 -16.15 0.39 -3.91
C PHE A 72 -14.75 0.91 -3.55
N THR A 73 -14.38 0.84 -2.28
CA THR A 73 -13.10 1.36 -1.78
C THR A 73 -12.36 0.34 -0.92
N GLY A 74 -11.05 0.56 -0.75
CA GLY A 74 -10.13 -0.35 -0.07
C GLY A 74 -9.54 -1.38 -1.03
N LEU A 75 -8.23 -1.59 -0.94
CA LEU A 75 -7.50 -2.54 -1.78
C LEU A 75 -6.73 -3.57 -0.97
N ASP A 76 -6.37 -3.26 0.25
CA ASP A 76 -5.67 -4.15 1.17
C ASP A 76 -6.53 -4.49 2.38
N PHE A 77 -6.21 -5.59 3.04
CA PHE A 77 -6.97 -6.09 4.18
C PHE A 77 -6.15 -7.03 5.04
N SER A 78 -6.63 -7.22 6.26
CA SER A 78 -6.32 -8.35 7.14
C SER A 78 -7.62 -8.92 7.70
N GLY A 79 -7.63 -10.21 8.02
CA GLY A 79 -8.85 -10.86 8.52
C GLY A 79 -8.67 -12.36 8.73
N GLU A 80 -9.79 -13.07 8.82
CA GLU A 80 -9.85 -14.52 9.05
C GLU A 80 -10.65 -15.22 7.97
N VAL A 81 -10.17 -16.38 7.55
CA VAL A 81 -10.85 -17.24 6.55
C VAL A 81 -12.13 -17.81 7.15
N VAL A 82 -13.27 -17.57 6.51
CA VAL A 82 -14.58 -18.12 6.90
C VAL A 82 -15.23 -18.98 5.83
N GLY A 83 -14.62 -19.08 4.64
CA GLY A 83 -15.06 -19.94 3.55
C GLY A 83 -13.92 -20.24 2.59
N ILE A 84 -13.92 -21.43 2.03
CA ILE A 84 -12.86 -21.93 1.14
C ILE A 84 -13.51 -22.53 -0.09
N GLY A 85 -13.11 -22.06 -1.27
CA GLY A 85 -13.53 -22.61 -2.56
C GLY A 85 -12.98 -24.02 -2.80
N PRO A 86 -13.68 -24.85 -3.56
CA PRO A 86 -13.35 -26.28 -3.69
C PRO A 86 -12.01 -26.58 -4.38
N GLN A 87 -11.39 -25.60 -5.04
CA GLN A 87 -10.08 -25.75 -5.70
C GLN A 87 -8.95 -25.04 -4.94
N VAL A 88 -9.25 -24.43 -3.78
CA VAL A 88 -8.26 -23.79 -2.93
C VAL A 88 -7.61 -24.82 -2.01
N HIS A 89 -6.27 -24.76 -1.91
CA HIS A 89 -5.48 -25.62 -1.03
C HIS A 89 -4.54 -24.80 -0.17
N GLY A 90 -4.18 -25.31 1.02
CA GLY A 90 -3.20 -24.71 1.91
C GLY A 90 -3.73 -23.54 2.74
N PHE A 91 -5.04 -23.51 2.97
CA PHE A 91 -5.70 -22.59 3.91
C PHE A 91 -6.72 -23.38 4.75
N ASP A 92 -6.94 -22.90 5.98
CA ASP A 92 -7.89 -23.45 6.93
C ASP A 92 -8.93 -22.40 7.36
N ILE A 93 -10.14 -22.86 7.72
CA ILE A 93 -11.15 -21.99 8.35
C ILE A 93 -10.61 -21.47 9.69
N GLY A 94 -10.79 -20.17 9.96
CA GLY A 94 -10.26 -19.48 11.12
C GLY A 94 -8.80 -19.03 10.96
N GLN A 95 -8.14 -19.36 9.85
CA GLN A 95 -6.76 -18.92 9.61
C GLN A 95 -6.70 -17.41 9.44
N ARG A 96 -5.75 -16.78 10.15
CA ARG A 96 -5.41 -15.37 9.98
C ARG A 96 -4.73 -15.16 8.63
N VAL A 97 -5.21 -14.18 7.87
CA VAL A 97 -4.72 -13.88 6.53
C VAL A 97 -4.65 -12.38 6.28
N TRP A 98 -3.83 -12.00 5.32
CA TRP A 98 -3.75 -10.64 4.81
C TRP A 98 -3.58 -10.67 3.29
N GLY A 99 -3.92 -9.55 2.62
CA GLY A 99 -3.86 -9.54 1.18
C GLY A 99 -3.99 -8.15 0.55
N PHE A 100 -3.76 -8.12 -0.75
CA PHE A 100 -3.90 -6.95 -1.60
C PHE A 100 -4.57 -7.35 -2.92
N LEU A 101 -5.72 -6.75 -3.23
CA LEU A 101 -6.53 -7.12 -4.40
C LEU A 101 -5.88 -6.77 -5.75
N GLY A 102 -4.95 -5.82 -5.76
CA GLY A 102 -4.40 -5.27 -7.00
C GLY A 102 -5.07 -3.96 -7.44
N THR A 103 -4.31 -3.12 -8.12
CA THR A 103 -4.79 -1.81 -8.60
C THR A 103 -5.79 -1.91 -9.75
N ASP A 104 -5.84 -3.03 -10.44
CA ASP A 104 -6.83 -3.36 -11.48
C ASP A 104 -8.24 -3.57 -10.93
N GLN A 105 -8.38 -3.86 -9.61
CA GLN A 105 -9.66 -3.98 -8.90
C GLN A 105 -10.18 -2.65 -8.36
N LEU A 106 -9.41 -1.56 -8.46
CA LEU A 106 -9.77 -0.24 -7.95
C LEU A 106 -11.15 0.21 -8.46
N GLY A 107 -12.05 0.55 -7.53
CA GLY A 107 -13.42 0.97 -7.79
C GLY A 107 -14.37 -0.16 -8.21
N LYS A 108 -13.89 -1.31 -8.65
CA LYS A 108 -14.70 -2.46 -9.07
C LYS A 108 -15.05 -3.38 -7.90
N ARG A 109 -14.08 -3.61 -7.04
CA ARG A 109 -14.18 -4.37 -5.79
C ARG A 109 -13.57 -3.54 -4.66
N GLY A 110 -13.96 -3.80 -3.42
CA GLY A 110 -13.41 -3.09 -2.28
C GLY A 110 -13.28 -4.00 -1.07
N THR A 111 -12.24 -3.77 -0.29
CA THR A 111 -11.98 -4.48 0.96
C THR A 111 -12.66 -3.83 2.16
N ALA A 112 -13.19 -2.60 2.02
CA ALA A 112 -13.98 -1.92 3.06
C ALA A 112 -15.37 -2.55 3.20
N ALA A 113 -15.40 -3.81 3.60
CA ALA A 113 -16.61 -4.63 3.74
C ALA A 113 -16.43 -5.65 4.86
N GLY A 114 -17.54 -6.03 5.52
CA GLY A 114 -17.52 -7.06 6.58
C GLY A 114 -16.98 -8.40 6.12
N ARG A 115 -17.28 -8.78 4.87
CA ARG A 115 -16.72 -9.98 4.22
C ARG A 115 -16.39 -9.73 2.77
N ILE A 116 -15.33 -10.38 2.28
CA ILE A 116 -14.92 -10.35 0.88
C ILE A 116 -14.69 -11.78 0.37
N ALA A 117 -15.01 -12.03 -0.90
CA ALA A 117 -14.48 -13.17 -1.63
C ALA A 117 -13.24 -12.71 -2.40
N VAL A 118 -12.13 -13.41 -2.26
CA VAL A 118 -10.84 -13.03 -2.85
C VAL A 118 -10.12 -14.25 -3.37
N ASP A 119 -9.49 -14.13 -4.54
CA ASP A 119 -8.65 -15.18 -5.10
C ASP A 119 -7.52 -15.54 -4.12
N ALA A 120 -7.36 -16.82 -3.83
CA ALA A 120 -6.38 -17.33 -2.87
C ALA A 120 -4.93 -16.96 -3.24
N ASP A 121 -4.63 -16.71 -4.52
CA ASP A 121 -3.30 -16.28 -4.97
C ASP A 121 -2.95 -14.83 -4.56
N LEU A 122 -3.95 -14.04 -4.16
CA LEU A 122 -3.78 -12.67 -3.66
C LEU A 122 -3.60 -12.60 -2.14
N VAL A 123 -3.60 -13.76 -1.46
CA VAL A 123 -3.67 -13.89 0.00
C VAL A 123 -2.48 -14.69 0.51
N ALA A 124 -1.97 -14.31 1.66
CA ALA A 124 -0.99 -15.09 2.42
C ALA A 124 -1.42 -15.24 3.89
N PRO A 125 -0.91 -16.26 4.62
CA PRO A 125 -1.00 -16.30 6.07
C PRO A 125 -0.47 -15.02 6.68
N ALA A 126 -1.21 -14.45 7.62
CA ALA A 126 -0.79 -13.25 8.33
C ALA A 126 0.17 -13.60 9.46
N PRO A 127 1.19 -12.76 9.74
CA PRO A 127 2.08 -12.95 10.89
C PRO A 127 1.30 -13.08 12.21
N ALA A 128 1.81 -13.89 13.13
CA ALA A 128 1.19 -14.09 14.44
C ALA A 128 1.63 -13.04 15.48
N SER A 129 2.79 -12.44 15.28
CA SER A 129 3.45 -11.53 16.22
C SER A 129 2.79 -10.16 16.39
N LEU A 130 1.88 -9.77 15.47
CA LEU A 130 1.15 -8.50 15.53
C LEU A 130 -0.37 -8.70 15.51
N ASP A 131 -1.09 -7.68 15.98
CA ASP A 131 -2.55 -7.61 15.87
C ASP A 131 -3.00 -7.56 14.40
N LEU A 132 -4.10 -8.27 14.08
CA LEU A 132 -4.64 -8.30 12.70
C LEU A 132 -4.98 -6.91 12.18
N ALA A 133 -5.53 -6.04 13.02
CA ALA A 133 -5.89 -4.70 12.60
C ALA A 133 -4.64 -3.86 12.24
N GLU A 134 -3.54 -4.02 12.96
CA GLU A 134 -2.27 -3.34 12.66
C GLU A 134 -1.66 -3.86 11.35
N LEU A 135 -1.78 -5.16 11.11
CA LEU A 135 -1.27 -5.79 9.89
C LEU A 135 -1.93 -5.26 8.61
N ALA A 136 -3.17 -4.77 8.68
CA ALA A 136 -3.85 -4.14 7.54
C ALA A 136 -3.08 -2.92 6.98
N ALA A 137 -2.19 -2.32 7.76
CA ALA A 137 -1.35 -1.20 7.31
C ALA A 137 -0.25 -1.58 6.31
N LEU A 138 0.05 -2.89 6.13
CA LEU A 138 1.25 -3.32 5.42
C LEU A 138 1.03 -3.86 3.98
N PRO A 139 -0.05 -4.57 3.61
CA PRO A 139 -0.07 -5.34 2.37
C PRO A 139 0.27 -4.52 1.12
N LEU A 140 -0.49 -3.47 0.81
CA LEU A 140 -0.25 -2.67 -0.40
C LEU A 140 1.08 -1.94 -0.35
N VAL A 141 1.36 -1.21 0.74
CA VAL A 141 2.59 -0.40 0.85
C VAL A 141 3.83 -1.28 0.98
N GLY A 142 3.70 -2.43 1.64
CA GLY A 142 4.77 -3.41 1.80
C GLY A 142 5.16 -4.04 0.47
N ILE A 143 4.18 -4.56 -0.29
CA ILE A 143 4.44 -5.10 -1.63
C ILE A 143 5.03 -4.02 -2.54
N THR A 144 4.53 -2.78 -2.46
CA THR A 144 5.07 -1.66 -3.23
C THR A 144 6.54 -1.42 -2.89
N ALA A 145 6.88 -1.33 -1.61
CA ALA A 145 8.25 -1.12 -1.15
C ALA A 145 9.16 -2.30 -1.55
N TRP A 146 8.71 -3.53 -1.31
CA TRP A 146 9.46 -4.74 -1.65
C TRP A 146 9.77 -4.82 -3.15
N GLN A 147 8.76 -4.65 -4.02
CA GLN A 147 8.94 -4.66 -5.48
C GLN A 147 9.84 -3.53 -5.97
N ALA A 148 9.72 -2.34 -5.36
CA ALA A 148 10.57 -1.21 -5.72
C ALA A 148 12.04 -1.49 -5.41
N LEU A 149 12.34 -2.04 -4.22
CA LEU A 149 13.68 -2.38 -3.82
C LEU A 149 14.28 -3.52 -4.65
N GLU A 150 13.47 -4.54 -5.02
CA GLU A 150 13.86 -5.58 -5.97
C GLU A 150 14.26 -4.98 -7.32
N LYS A 151 13.39 -4.13 -7.88
CA LYS A 151 13.59 -3.52 -9.21
C LYS A 151 14.78 -2.56 -9.24
N LEU A 152 15.08 -1.93 -8.11
CA LEU A 152 16.26 -1.10 -7.92
C LEU A 152 17.54 -1.91 -7.68
N GLY A 153 17.43 -3.21 -7.37
CA GLY A 153 18.55 -4.07 -7.04
C GLY A 153 19.19 -3.74 -5.68
N VAL A 154 18.37 -3.31 -4.70
CA VAL A 154 18.85 -2.92 -3.37
C VAL A 154 19.19 -4.17 -2.55
N GLY A 155 20.43 -4.25 -2.10
CA GLY A 155 20.97 -5.30 -1.24
C GLY A 155 22.05 -4.79 -0.29
N SER A 156 22.80 -5.71 0.30
CA SER A 156 23.86 -5.39 1.26
C SER A 156 24.89 -4.42 0.67
N GLY A 157 25.20 -3.36 1.41
CA GLY A 157 26.16 -2.31 1.02
C GLY A 157 25.62 -1.29 0.01
N SER A 158 24.38 -1.45 -0.51
CA SER A 158 23.76 -0.46 -1.41
C SER A 158 23.54 0.88 -0.70
N ARG A 159 23.83 1.99 -1.38
CA ARG A 159 23.44 3.34 -0.94
C ARG A 159 22.11 3.73 -1.58
N LEU A 160 21.08 3.80 -0.76
CA LEU A 160 19.69 4.09 -1.16
C LEU A 160 19.26 5.47 -0.63
N LEU A 161 18.64 6.26 -1.48
CA LEU A 161 17.91 7.46 -1.07
C LEU A 161 16.40 7.20 -1.22
N ILE A 162 15.62 7.48 -0.17
CA ILE A 162 14.16 7.38 -0.19
C ILE A 162 13.56 8.78 -0.04
N VAL A 163 12.79 9.22 -1.04
CA VAL A 163 12.04 10.47 -1.00
C VAL A 163 10.64 10.20 -0.45
N GLY A 164 10.28 10.90 0.63
CA GLY A 164 9.04 10.64 1.37
C GLY A 164 9.17 9.48 2.37
N GLY A 165 10.34 9.34 3.00
CA GLY A 165 10.69 8.23 3.89
C GLY A 165 9.72 7.98 5.06
N ALA A 166 9.03 9.01 5.56
CA ALA A 166 8.08 8.88 6.67
C ALA A 166 6.66 8.44 6.26
N GLY A 167 6.33 8.50 4.97
CA GLY A 167 5.01 8.07 4.46
C GLY A 167 4.81 6.55 4.48
N GLY A 168 3.62 6.09 4.10
CA GLY A 168 3.27 4.67 4.16
C GLY A 168 4.26 3.75 3.44
N VAL A 169 4.55 4.01 2.15
CA VAL A 169 5.54 3.21 1.39
C VAL A 169 6.96 3.48 1.87
N GLY A 170 7.30 4.75 2.15
CA GLY A 170 8.65 5.14 2.55
C GLY A 170 9.09 4.50 3.86
N SER A 171 8.24 4.49 4.88
CA SER A 171 8.56 3.91 6.20
C SER A 171 8.81 2.40 6.14
N VAL A 172 8.06 1.70 5.29
CA VAL A 172 8.31 0.27 5.02
C VAL A 172 9.59 0.09 4.22
N ALA A 173 9.82 0.91 3.18
CA ALA A 173 11.02 0.81 2.35
C ALA A 173 12.32 1.04 3.15
N VAL A 174 12.32 1.97 4.12
CA VAL A 174 13.46 2.16 5.04
C VAL A 174 13.76 0.87 5.79
N GLN A 175 12.77 0.27 6.43
CA GLN A 175 12.94 -0.93 7.24
C GLN A 175 13.38 -2.13 6.38
N VAL A 176 12.71 -2.40 5.26
CA VAL A 176 13.06 -3.51 4.36
C VAL A 176 14.46 -3.35 3.77
N ALA A 177 14.85 -2.13 3.37
CA ALA A 177 16.19 -1.87 2.87
C ALA A 177 17.26 -2.08 3.94
N ARG A 178 17.00 -1.66 5.18
CA ARG A 178 17.89 -1.91 6.34
C ARG A 178 18.02 -3.40 6.65
N ALA A 179 16.92 -4.14 6.63
CA ALA A 179 16.93 -5.60 6.80
C ALA A 179 17.79 -6.30 5.72
N ARG A 180 17.90 -5.73 4.53
CA ARG A 180 18.78 -6.20 3.44
C ARG A 180 20.24 -5.73 3.59
N GLY A 181 20.57 -4.95 4.62
CA GLY A 181 21.93 -4.43 4.85
C GLY A 181 22.29 -3.21 3.97
N ALA A 182 21.33 -2.48 3.46
CA ALA A 182 21.57 -1.23 2.73
C ALA A 182 21.80 -0.05 3.68
N PHE A 183 22.55 0.96 3.21
CA PHE A 183 22.67 2.28 3.81
C PHE A 183 21.56 3.17 3.28
N VAL A 184 20.71 3.70 4.16
CA VAL A 184 19.50 4.43 3.77
C VAL A 184 19.55 5.86 4.23
N ASP A 185 19.53 6.79 3.27
CA ASP A 185 19.29 8.20 3.48
C ASP A 185 17.85 8.55 3.07
N THR A 186 17.28 9.62 3.62
CA THR A 186 15.91 10.05 3.30
C THR A 186 15.81 11.53 2.98
N ILE A 187 14.89 11.90 2.08
CA ILE A 187 14.40 13.27 1.93
C ILE A 187 13.01 13.32 2.56
N SER A 188 12.87 14.10 3.64
CA SER A 188 11.64 14.23 4.41
C SER A 188 11.66 15.49 5.28
N SER A 189 10.50 15.95 5.76
CA SER A 189 10.41 17.09 6.69
C SER A 189 11.12 16.79 8.02
N VAL A 190 11.73 17.83 8.62
CA VAL A 190 12.44 17.74 9.92
C VAL A 190 11.59 17.15 11.05
N ARG A 191 10.29 17.34 11.03
CA ARG A 191 9.38 16.79 12.04
C ARG A 191 9.37 15.26 12.11
N HIS A 192 9.92 14.59 11.09
CA HIS A 192 9.98 13.12 11.00
C HIS A 192 11.37 12.56 11.35
N ASP A 193 12.30 13.40 11.83
CA ASP A 193 13.69 12.99 12.12
C ASP A 193 13.75 11.82 13.09
N GLU A 194 13.02 11.91 14.21
CA GLU A 194 13.05 10.88 15.24
C GLU A 194 12.50 9.55 14.72
N LEU A 195 11.36 9.59 14.02
CA LEU A 195 10.80 8.37 13.41
C LEU A 195 11.80 7.75 12.43
N LEU A 196 12.36 8.54 11.52
CA LEU A 196 13.27 8.01 10.48
C LEU A 196 14.55 7.44 11.08
N ARG A 197 15.07 8.06 12.15
CA ARG A 197 16.21 7.54 12.89
C ARG A 197 15.88 6.19 13.56
N GLN A 198 14.70 6.06 14.17
CA GLN A 198 14.23 4.81 14.77
C GLN A 198 14.04 3.70 13.72
N LEU A 199 13.58 4.04 12.51
CA LEU A 199 13.46 3.10 11.39
C LEU A 199 14.81 2.72 10.78
N GLY A 200 15.90 3.38 11.17
CA GLY A 200 17.27 3.07 10.75
C GLY A 200 17.78 3.88 9.55
N ALA A 201 17.18 5.03 9.22
CA ALA A 201 17.79 5.97 8.27
C ALA A 201 19.06 6.57 8.85
N GLU A 202 20.12 6.69 8.02
CA GLU A 202 21.41 7.24 8.45
C GLU A 202 21.41 8.77 8.42
N SER A 203 20.82 9.34 7.38
CA SER A 203 20.71 10.79 7.22
C SER A 203 19.32 11.16 6.71
N ARG A 204 18.85 12.33 7.12
CA ARG A 204 17.67 12.97 6.58
C ARG A 204 18.07 14.31 5.95
N PHE A 205 17.54 14.58 4.76
CA PHE A 205 17.66 15.86 4.08
C PHE A 205 16.31 16.53 4.00
N ASP A 206 16.31 17.87 4.07
CA ASP A 206 15.08 18.65 3.92
C ASP A 206 14.50 18.49 2.51
N PRO A 207 13.17 18.61 2.29
CA PRO A 207 12.55 18.53 0.96
C PRO A 207 13.04 19.60 -0.04
N GLU A 208 13.59 20.74 0.44
CA GLU A 208 14.12 21.79 -0.42
C GLU A 208 15.32 21.30 -1.23
N PRO A 209 15.32 21.43 -2.58
CA PRO A 209 16.41 20.94 -3.44
C PRO A 209 17.81 21.46 -3.07
N ALA A 210 17.92 22.64 -2.48
CA ALA A 210 19.19 23.21 -2.03
C ALA A 210 19.86 22.32 -0.95
N ALA A 211 19.08 21.65 -0.10
CA ALA A 211 19.60 20.85 1.01
C ALA A 211 20.37 19.60 0.57
N TRP A 212 20.13 19.11 -0.64
CA TRP A 212 20.73 17.87 -1.17
C TRP A 212 21.40 18.04 -2.54
N SER A 213 21.52 19.26 -3.04
CA SER A 213 22.12 19.56 -4.35
C SER A 213 23.59 19.11 -4.47
N THR A 214 24.33 19.03 -3.36
CA THR A 214 25.74 18.59 -3.30
C THR A 214 25.90 17.06 -3.36
N LEU A 215 24.82 16.28 -3.31
CA LEU A 215 24.85 14.81 -3.27
C LEU A 215 24.88 14.18 -4.68
N THR A 216 25.25 14.94 -5.70
CA THR A 216 25.27 14.49 -7.10
C THR A 216 26.03 13.17 -7.28
N GLY A 217 25.43 12.20 -7.97
CA GLY A 217 26.06 10.91 -8.32
C GLY A 217 26.36 9.98 -7.13
N ARG A 218 25.76 10.21 -5.97
CA ARG A 218 26.06 9.50 -4.72
C ARG A 218 25.36 8.15 -4.58
N TYR A 219 24.12 8.03 -5.10
CA TYR A 219 23.24 6.90 -4.80
C TYR A 219 23.18 5.87 -5.93
N GLN A 220 23.34 4.58 -5.62
CA GLN A 220 23.08 3.48 -6.55
C GLN A 220 21.57 3.33 -6.83
N ALA A 221 20.75 3.65 -5.83
CA ALA A 221 19.30 3.56 -5.92
C ALA A 221 18.64 4.81 -5.34
N VAL A 222 17.62 5.32 -6.02
CA VAL A 222 16.72 6.37 -5.52
C VAL A 222 15.29 5.87 -5.66
N LEU A 223 14.55 5.79 -4.54
CA LEU A 223 13.12 5.51 -4.51
C LEU A 223 12.36 6.81 -4.23
N ASP A 224 11.58 7.24 -5.19
CA ASP A 224 10.69 8.38 -5.04
C ASP A 224 9.24 7.92 -4.82
N THR A 225 8.63 8.38 -3.72
CA THR A 225 7.22 8.10 -3.37
C THR A 225 6.33 9.32 -3.57
N THR A 226 6.87 10.46 -4.01
CA THR A 226 6.17 11.75 -4.06
C THR A 226 5.84 12.24 -5.47
N GLY A 227 6.67 11.94 -6.44
CA GLY A 227 6.57 12.43 -7.81
C GLY A 227 7.12 13.84 -8.03
N ASN A 228 7.72 14.43 -6.99
CA ASN A 228 8.26 15.79 -7.05
C ASN A 228 9.74 15.80 -7.43
N ASN A 229 10.18 16.85 -8.11
CA ASN A 229 11.59 17.12 -8.37
C ASN A 229 12.37 15.98 -9.09
N LEU A 230 11.69 15.15 -9.90
CA LEU A 230 12.28 13.97 -10.53
C LEU A 230 13.57 14.24 -11.31
N TRP A 231 13.67 15.40 -11.99
CA TRP A 231 14.87 15.80 -12.73
C TRP A 231 16.05 16.16 -11.82
N GLN A 232 15.78 16.79 -10.69
CA GLN A 232 16.80 17.07 -9.69
C GLN A 232 17.24 15.77 -8.99
N LEU A 233 16.29 14.91 -8.61
CA LEU A 233 16.58 13.61 -8.02
C LEU A 233 17.42 12.71 -8.94
N ARG A 234 17.20 12.78 -10.26
CA ARG A 234 18.01 12.06 -11.25
C ARG A 234 19.49 12.38 -11.16
N ARG A 235 19.87 13.60 -10.79
CA ARG A 235 21.27 14.02 -10.64
C ARG A 235 21.96 13.39 -9.43
N LEU A 236 21.20 12.92 -8.44
CA LEU A 236 21.72 12.26 -7.25
C LEU A 236 22.11 10.80 -7.52
N VAL A 237 21.60 10.23 -8.60
CA VAL A 237 21.84 8.84 -9.02
C VAL A 237 23.25 8.69 -9.59
N ALA A 238 24.00 7.70 -9.14
CA ALA A 238 25.28 7.33 -9.70
C ALA A 238 25.16 6.93 -11.19
N PRO A 239 26.24 6.99 -12.01
CA PRO A 239 26.15 6.68 -13.44
C PRO A 239 25.53 5.33 -13.78
N SER A 240 25.78 4.28 -12.96
CA SER A 240 25.22 2.93 -13.09
C SER A 240 23.96 2.72 -12.24
N GLY A 241 23.50 3.73 -11.53
CA GLY A 241 22.38 3.64 -10.61
C GLY A 241 21.02 3.79 -11.29
N ARG A 242 19.96 3.69 -10.48
CA ARG A 242 18.57 3.77 -10.96
C ARG A 242 17.72 4.66 -10.05
N LEU A 243 16.78 5.39 -10.65
CA LEU A 243 15.71 6.07 -9.95
C LEU A 243 14.39 5.39 -10.29
N LEU A 244 13.63 5.02 -9.28
CA LEU A 244 12.29 4.49 -9.43
C LEU A 244 11.30 5.41 -8.73
N THR A 245 10.21 5.74 -9.43
CA THR A 245 9.07 6.46 -8.84
C THR A 245 7.80 5.62 -8.91
N ILE A 246 6.99 5.68 -7.87
CA ILE A 246 5.66 5.08 -7.80
C ILE A 246 4.56 6.10 -8.13
N SER A 247 4.93 7.35 -8.34
CA SER A 247 3.97 8.41 -8.69
C SER A 247 3.66 8.40 -10.19
N PRO A 248 2.37 8.49 -10.58
CA PRO A 248 1.98 8.63 -12.00
C PRO A 248 2.62 9.82 -12.72
N ALA A 249 3.05 10.87 -11.99
CA ALA A 249 3.81 11.98 -12.55
C ALA A 249 5.12 11.54 -13.22
N GLY A 250 5.66 10.38 -12.83
CA GLY A 250 6.84 9.79 -13.42
C GLY A 250 6.62 9.12 -14.78
N ILE A 251 5.39 8.86 -15.20
CA ILE A 251 5.10 8.14 -16.45
C ILE A 251 5.72 8.83 -17.65
N PRO A 252 5.44 10.12 -17.97
CA PRO A 252 6.04 10.79 -19.13
C PRO A 252 7.56 10.91 -19.01
N VAL A 253 8.07 11.15 -17.80
CA VAL A 253 9.50 11.31 -17.54
C VAL A 253 10.24 9.99 -17.76
N SER A 254 9.63 8.85 -17.40
CA SER A 254 10.22 7.53 -17.59
C SER A 254 10.45 7.19 -19.08
N PHE A 255 9.55 7.58 -19.96
CA PHE A 255 9.73 7.44 -21.40
C PHE A 255 10.85 8.35 -21.91
N LEU A 256 10.85 9.61 -21.52
CA LEU A 256 11.81 10.59 -21.99
C LEU A 256 13.26 10.23 -21.57
N THR A 257 13.45 9.75 -20.34
CA THR A 257 14.79 9.40 -19.87
C THR A 257 15.40 8.16 -20.51
N LYS A 258 14.62 7.34 -21.23
CA LYS A 258 15.16 6.21 -22.01
C LYS A 258 15.99 6.65 -23.20
N ILE A 259 15.74 7.84 -23.75
CA ILE A 259 16.44 8.39 -24.93
C ILE A 259 17.44 9.47 -24.58
N LEU A 260 17.47 9.90 -23.31
CA LEU A 260 18.40 10.91 -22.82
C LEU A 260 19.63 10.27 -22.15
N PRO A 261 20.81 10.87 -22.27
CA PRO A 261 22.01 10.39 -21.57
C PRO A 261 21.84 10.45 -20.05
N GLY A 262 22.47 9.50 -19.34
CA GLY A 262 22.47 9.42 -17.85
C GLY A 262 21.44 8.45 -17.30
N PRO A 263 21.25 8.42 -15.95
CA PRO A 263 20.40 7.44 -15.26
C PRO A 263 18.94 7.46 -15.76
N THR A 264 18.33 6.28 -15.91
CA THR A 264 16.93 6.15 -16.33
C THR A 264 16.01 6.31 -15.12
N ILE A 265 14.88 6.99 -15.31
CA ILE A 265 13.78 7.02 -14.36
C ILE A 265 12.80 5.90 -14.72
N ILE A 266 12.49 5.05 -13.75
CA ILE A 266 11.57 3.92 -13.91
C ILE A 266 10.26 4.28 -13.19
N PHE A 267 9.14 4.25 -13.91
CA PHE A 267 7.83 4.24 -13.27
C PHE A 267 7.45 2.80 -12.94
N MET A 268 6.90 2.59 -11.73
CA MET A 268 6.40 1.29 -11.29
C MET A 268 4.96 1.41 -10.78
N SER A 269 4.09 0.56 -11.30
CA SER A 269 2.80 0.23 -10.71
C SER A 269 2.95 -1.09 -9.95
N VAL A 270 2.47 -1.12 -8.71
CA VAL A 270 2.51 -2.32 -7.86
C VAL A 270 1.59 -3.41 -8.41
N GLN A 271 2.03 -4.65 -8.32
CA GLN A 271 1.26 -5.85 -8.65
C GLN A 271 1.07 -6.70 -7.40
N PRO A 272 -0.07 -7.37 -7.23
CA PRO A 272 -0.23 -8.35 -6.16
C PRO A 272 0.89 -9.40 -6.18
N SER A 273 1.31 -9.84 -5.01
CA SER A 273 2.37 -10.85 -4.90
C SER A 273 2.25 -11.63 -3.59
N ARG A 274 1.81 -12.88 -3.68
CA ARG A 274 1.79 -13.79 -2.53
C ARG A 274 3.19 -14.01 -1.96
N THR A 275 4.20 -14.18 -2.83
CA THR A 275 5.60 -14.29 -2.39
C THR A 275 6.07 -13.04 -1.65
N GLY A 276 5.68 -11.85 -2.14
CA GLY A 276 5.97 -10.59 -1.45
C GLY A 276 5.33 -10.53 -0.07
N LEU A 277 4.05 -10.94 0.07
CA LEU A 277 3.37 -11.01 1.36
C LEU A 277 4.07 -11.97 2.33
N VAL A 278 4.47 -13.16 1.88
CA VAL A 278 5.21 -14.13 2.71
C VAL A 278 6.54 -13.54 3.17
N THR A 279 7.32 -12.94 2.26
CA THR A 279 8.59 -12.29 2.63
C THR A 279 8.40 -11.16 3.66
N LEU A 280 7.34 -10.37 3.51
CA LEU A 280 7.00 -9.32 4.48
C LEU A 280 6.57 -9.91 5.82
N ALA A 281 5.84 -11.04 5.82
CA ALA A 281 5.45 -11.75 7.04
C ALA A 281 6.70 -12.22 7.81
N ASP A 282 7.68 -12.80 7.12
CA ASP A 282 8.95 -13.22 7.73
C ASP A 282 9.69 -12.05 8.40
N LEU A 283 9.70 -10.88 7.76
CA LEU A 283 10.31 -9.67 8.33
C LEU A 283 9.55 -9.15 9.55
N VAL A 284 8.22 -9.25 9.55
CA VAL A 284 7.38 -8.89 10.72
C VAL A 284 7.65 -9.85 11.87
N GLU A 285 7.66 -11.16 11.63
CA GLU A 285 7.95 -12.17 12.66
C GLU A 285 9.37 -12.02 13.24
N ALA A 286 10.33 -11.59 12.42
CA ALA A 286 11.70 -11.29 12.86
C ALA A 286 11.82 -9.94 13.60
N GLY A 287 10.74 -9.16 13.74
CA GLY A 287 10.77 -7.82 14.34
C GLY A 287 11.52 -6.78 13.52
N GLN A 288 11.79 -7.06 12.23
CA GLN A 288 12.52 -6.19 11.31
C GLN A 288 11.59 -5.27 10.51
N LEU A 289 10.29 -5.52 10.53
CA LEU A 289 9.26 -4.71 9.90
C LEU A 289 8.09 -4.49 10.87
N ASN A 290 7.83 -3.24 11.20
CA ASN A 290 6.70 -2.82 12.02
C ASN A 290 5.85 -1.80 11.27
N PRO A 291 4.50 -1.90 11.31
CA PRO A 291 3.64 -0.91 10.73
C PRO A 291 3.73 0.42 11.50
N ILE A 292 3.81 1.53 10.77
CA ILE A 292 3.67 2.86 11.36
C ILE A 292 2.24 3.32 11.13
N ILE A 293 1.47 3.44 12.22
CA ILE A 293 0.05 3.78 12.19
C ILE A 293 -0.13 5.22 12.64
N ARG A 294 -0.64 6.06 11.74
CA ARG A 294 -0.95 7.46 12.00
C ARG A 294 -2.25 7.65 12.76
N ALA A 295 -3.27 6.89 12.38
CA ALA A 295 -4.60 6.98 12.96
C ALA A 295 -5.41 5.70 12.67
N ARG A 296 -6.42 5.48 13.52
CA ARG A 296 -7.36 4.36 13.43
C ARG A 296 -8.78 4.90 13.50
N PHE A 297 -9.67 4.39 12.65
CA PHE A 297 -11.07 4.81 12.56
C PHE A 297 -11.98 3.58 12.47
N PRO A 298 -13.20 3.63 13.02
CA PRO A 298 -14.22 2.63 12.70
C PRO A 298 -14.75 2.83 11.26
N LEU A 299 -15.34 1.78 10.67
CA LEU A 299 -15.91 1.82 9.31
C LEU A 299 -16.89 2.99 9.10
N ALA A 300 -17.70 3.32 10.12
CA ALA A 300 -18.65 4.42 10.07
C ALA A 300 -17.97 5.80 9.84
N GLU A 301 -16.68 5.92 10.19
CA GLU A 301 -15.89 7.14 10.02
C GLU A 301 -14.94 7.08 8.82
N LEU A 302 -15.15 6.15 7.90
CA LEU A 302 -14.36 6.01 6.67
C LEU A 302 -14.20 7.33 5.89
N PRO A 303 -15.20 8.22 5.78
CA PRO A 303 -15.01 9.55 5.18
C PRO A 303 -13.92 10.37 5.86
N ARG A 304 -13.82 10.33 7.20
CA ARG A 304 -12.77 11.03 7.97
C ARG A 304 -11.39 10.43 7.72
N ALA A 305 -11.31 9.09 7.63
CA ALA A 305 -10.08 8.40 7.28
C ALA A 305 -9.56 8.84 5.89
N HIS A 306 -10.45 8.90 4.88
CA HIS A 306 -10.11 9.41 3.54
C HIS A 306 -9.68 10.88 3.57
N ALA A 307 -10.39 11.74 4.30
CA ALA A 307 -10.02 13.15 4.45
C ALA A 307 -8.61 13.31 5.04
N LEU A 308 -8.28 12.51 6.07
CA LEU A 308 -6.96 12.54 6.69
C LEU A 308 -5.85 12.13 5.72
N VAL A 309 -6.06 11.10 4.89
CA VAL A 309 -5.10 10.68 3.86
C VAL A 309 -4.93 11.75 2.77
N GLU A 310 -5.99 12.46 2.41
CA GLU A 310 -5.95 13.54 1.40
C GLU A 310 -5.09 14.74 1.84
N THR A 311 -4.87 14.97 3.13
CA THR A 311 -3.96 16.01 3.59
C THR A 311 -2.54 15.84 3.04
N GLY A 312 -2.16 14.62 2.65
CA GLY A 312 -0.87 14.29 2.03
C GLY A 312 0.34 14.45 2.96
N HIS A 313 0.12 14.81 4.23
CA HIS A 313 1.17 15.08 5.20
C HIS A 313 0.97 14.20 6.43
N GLY A 314 1.91 13.32 6.71
CA GLY A 314 1.85 12.48 7.90
C GLY A 314 2.79 11.29 7.82
N GLU A 315 2.91 10.62 8.97
CA GLU A 315 3.70 9.42 9.15
C GLU A 315 2.83 8.19 8.92
N GLY A 316 3.39 7.18 8.26
CA GLY A 316 2.77 5.87 8.15
C GLY A 316 1.40 5.83 7.47
N LYS A 317 0.51 5.02 8.06
CA LYS A 317 -0.77 4.61 7.47
C LYS A 317 -1.97 4.98 8.33
N VAL A 318 -3.12 5.14 7.68
CA VAL A 318 -4.44 5.24 8.30
C VAL A 318 -5.14 3.91 8.11
N ILE A 319 -5.57 3.29 9.21
CA ILE A 319 -6.33 2.02 9.19
C ILE A 319 -7.80 2.28 9.55
N VAL A 320 -8.66 1.37 9.10
CA VAL A 320 -10.09 1.38 9.37
C VAL A 320 -10.49 -0.01 9.84
N ASP A 321 -11.03 -0.06 11.06
CA ASP A 321 -11.60 -1.26 11.64
C ASP A 321 -12.95 -1.54 11.01
N ILE A 322 -13.15 -2.79 10.60
CA ILE A 322 -14.37 -3.24 9.95
C ILE A 322 -15.29 -3.96 10.94
N SER A 323 -14.69 -4.75 11.85
CA SER A 323 -15.40 -5.52 12.90
C SER A 323 -15.20 -4.92 14.29
#